data_4ac9a65e723b08fe8eddd93747aefdd0
#
_entry.id   4ac9a65e723b08fe8eddd93747aefdd0
#
_cell.length_a   1.000
_cell.length_b   1.000
_cell.length_c   1.000
_cell.angle_alpha   90.00
_cell.angle_beta   90.00
_cell.angle_gamma   90.00
#
_symmetry.space_group_name_H-M   'P 1'
#
loop_
_entity.id
_entity.type
_entity.pdbx_description
1 polymer ?
#
loop_
_entity_poly.entity_id
_entity_poly.type
_entity_poly.pdbx_seq_one_letter_code
_entity_poly.pdbx_strand_id
1 'polypeptide(L)'
;MTELNNLYQKALNFEFLTAEEGLHLFNHAPLTELMHIADELRKKQVPHGKVTWQIDRNVNTTNVCIANCKFCNFYRIPGHAEAYITDMDTYREKIKETLKWGGDQLLLQGGHHPELGLKYYVDTFSAIKAEFPDIRLHALGPPEVAHITKLEKSTHREV
;
A
#
# COMPACT_ATOMS: atom_id res chain seq x y z
N MET A 1 -17.09 -16.82 -34.36
CA MET A 1 -16.91 -16.34 -32.98
C MET A 1 -16.92 -14.83 -33.01
N THR A 2 -17.58 -14.17 -32.08
CA THR A 2 -17.59 -12.70 -32.01
C THR A 2 -16.21 -12.21 -31.59
N GLU A 3 -15.88 -10.96 -31.92
CA GLU A 3 -14.62 -10.33 -31.49
C GLU A 3 -14.44 -10.40 -29.99
N LEU A 4 -15.51 -10.14 -29.21
CA LEU A 4 -15.51 -10.27 -27.74
C LEU A 4 -15.13 -11.69 -27.28
N ASN A 5 -15.67 -12.74 -27.91
CA ASN A 5 -15.34 -14.12 -27.55
C ASN A 5 -13.85 -14.42 -27.75
N ASN A 6 -13.21 -13.88 -28.80
CA ASN A 6 -11.79 -14.05 -29.00
C ASN A 6 -10.96 -13.39 -27.90
N LEU A 7 -11.36 -12.19 -27.46
CA LEU A 7 -10.71 -11.48 -26.36
C LEU A 7 -10.89 -12.20 -25.02
N TYR A 8 -12.08 -12.77 -24.78
CA TYR A 8 -12.31 -13.61 -23.59
C TYR A 8 -11.43 -14.86 -23.58
N GLN A 9 -11.30 -15.56 -24.72
CA GLN A 9 -10.41 -16.72 -24.79
C GLN A 9 -8.94 -16.32 -24.62
N LYS A 10 -8.51 -15.20 -25.22
CA LYS A 10 -7.18 -14.65 -25.02
C LYS A 10 -6.90 -14.40 -23.53
N ALA A 11 -7.83 -13.73 -22.83
CA ALA A 11 -7.72 -13.51 -21.39
C ALA A 11 -7.67 -14.84 -20.59
N LEU A 12 -8.55 -15.79 -20.89
CA LEU A 12 -8.61 -17.09 -20.21
C LEU A 12 -7.37 -17.97 -20.44
N ASN A 13 -6.61 -17.69 -21.50
CA ASN A 13 -5.31 -18.30 -21.79
C ASN A 13 -4.13 -17.57 -21.12
N PHE A 14 -4.39 -16.56 -20.27
CA PHE A 14 -3.38 -15.70 -19.67
C PHE A 14 -2.53 -14.91 -20.67
N GLU A 15 -3.07 -14.63 -21.84
CA GLU A 15 -2.44 -13.75 -22.79
C GLU A 15 -2.77 -12.30 -22.44
N PHE A 16 -1.75 -11.41 -22.49
CA PHE A 16 -1.98 -9.99 -22.22
C PHE A 16 -2.83 -9.36 -23.33
N LEU A 17 -3.84 -8.61 -22.91
CA LEU A 17 -4.61 -7.75 -23.78
C LEU A 17 -3.82 -6.47 -24.10
N THR A 18 -3.95 -5.96 -25.32
CA THR A 18 -3.46 -4.62 -25.63
C THR A 18 -4.37 -3.55 -25.00
N ALA A 19 -3.92 -2.30 -24.97
CA ALA A 19 -4.72 -1.20 -24.46
C ALA A 19 -6.02 -1.02 -25.27
N GLU A 20 -5.95 -1.20 -26.59
CA GLU A 20 -7.10 -1.11 -27.50
C GLU A 20 -8.10 -2.24 -27.26
N GLU A 21 -7.61 -3.48 -27.09
CA GLU A 21 -8.43 -4.64 -26.76
C GLU A 21 -9.12 -4.46 -25.38
N GLY A 22 -8.39 -3.96 -24.38
CA GLY A 22 -8.95 -3.64 -23.07
C GLY A 22 -10.03 -2.55 -23.16
N LEU A 23 -9.80 -1.51 -23.93
CA LEU A 23 -10.78 -0.44 -24.18
C LEU A 23 -12.01 -0.97 -24.92
N HIS A 24 -11.81 -1.87 -25.90
CA HIS A 24 -12.91 -2.52 -26.60
C HIS A 24 -13.79 -3.33 -25.64
N LEU A 25 -13.20 -4.15 -24.75
CA LEU A 25 -13.94 -4.87 -23.72
C LEU A 25 -14.68 -3.91 -22.78
N PHE A 26 -14.02 -2.86 -22.32
CA PHE A 26 -14.62 -1.87 -21.42
C PHE A 26 -15.87 -1.22 -22.01
N ASN A 27 -15.87 -0.91 -23.31
CA ASN A 27 -16.95 -0.19 -23.95
C ASN A 27 -18.08 -1.10 -24.46
N HIS A 28 -17.79 -2.37 -24.79
CA HIS A 28 -18.71 -3.21 -25.55
C HIS A 28 -19.08 -4.53 -24.85
N ALA A 29 -18.28 -5.00 -23.90
CA ALA A 29 -18.58 -6.26 -23.25
C ALA A 29 -19.70 -6.10 -22.19
N PRO A 30 -20.70 -7.00 -22.16
CA PRO A 30 -21.66 -7.05 -21.08
C PRO A 30 -20.98 -7.29 -19.73
N LEU A 31 -21.36 -6.53 -18.71
CA LEU A 31 -20.76 -6.63 -17.36
C LEU A 31 -20.82 -8.07 -16.82
N THR A 32 -21.93 -8.77 -17.05
CA THR A 32 -22.12 -10.17 -16.61
C THR A 32 -21.11 -11.12 -17.24
N GLU A 33 -20.75 -10.90 -18.51
CA GLU A 33 -19.71 -11.69 -19.19
C GLU A 33 -18.34 -11.38 -18.62
N LEU A 34 -18.01 -10.11 -18.40
CA LEU A 34 -16.74 -9.71 -17.76
C LEU A 34 -16.60 -10.31 -16.37
N MET A 35 -17.69 -10.29 -15.57
CA MET A 35 -17.71 -10.90 -14.23
C MET A 35 -17.43 -12.42 -14.32
N HIS A 36 -18.07 -13.12 -15.27
CA HIS A 36 -17.87 -14.54 -15.46
C HIS A 36 -16.41 -14.85 -15.88
N ILE A 37 -15.86 -14.12 -16.85
CA ILE A 37 -14.48 -14.30 -17.31
C ILE A 37 -13.47 -13.99 -16.17
N ALA A 38 -13.70 -12.94 -15.39
CA ALA A 38 -12.84 -12.60 -14.25
C ALA A 38 -12.88 -13.71 -13.18
N ASP A 39 -14.04 -14.29 -12.89
CA ASP A 39 -14.19 -15.39 -11.94
C ASP A 39 -13.49 -16.68 -12.44
N GLU A 40 -13.61 -17.00 -13.71
CA GLU A 40 -12.90 -18.15 -14.31
C GLU A 40 -11.37 -17.95 -14.30
N LEU A 41 -10.89 -16.74 -14.59
CA LEU A 41 -9.46 -16.39 -14.44
C LEU A 41 -8.99 -16.57 -13.00
N ARG A 42 -9.77 -16.05 -12.05
CA ARG A 42 -9.47 -16.19 -10.62
C ARG A 42 -9.38 -17.66 -10.21
N LYS A 43 -10.33 -18.50 -10.63
CA LYS A 43 -10.31 -19.95 -10.35
C LYS A 43 -9.08 -20.63 -10.90
N LYS A 44 -8.62 -20.26 -12.09
CA LYS A 44 -7.38 -20.77 -12.67
C LYS A 44 -6.14 -20.32 -11.91
N GLN A 45 -6.08 -19.06 -11.46
CA GLN A 45 -4.95 -18.50 -10.71
C GLN A 45 -4.91 -19.00 -9.26
N VAL A 46 -6.08 -19.21 -8.65
CA VAL A 46 -6.22 -19.63 -7.24
C VAL A 46 -7.12 -20.85 -7.16
N PRO A 47 -6.65 -22.03 -7.65
CA PRO A 47 -7.50 -23.21 -7.82
C PRO A 47 -8.05 -23.78 -6.51
N HIS A 48 -7.47 -23.43 -5.36
CA HIS A 48 -7.91 -23.89 -4.04
C HIS A 48 -9.10 -23.12 -3.46
N GLY A 49 -9.61 -22.13 -4.17
CA GLY A 49 -10.77 -21.32 -3.72
C GLY A 49 -10.55 -20.51 -2.44
N LYS A 50 -9.31 -20.46 -1.94
CA LYS A 50 -8.99 -19.70 -0.71
C LYS A 50 -9.03 -18.20 -0.99
N VAL A 51 -9.77 -17.48 -0.14
CA VAL A 51 -9.70 -16.02 -0.03
C VAL A 51 -8.98 -15.70 1.26
N THR A 52 -7.85 -15.03 1.15
CA THR A 52 -7.12 -14.54 2.32
C THR A 52 -7.54 -13.11 2.63
N TRP A 53 -7.49 -12.77 3.89
CA TRP A 53 -7.76 -11.43 4.39
C TRP A 53 -6.82 -11.16 5.57
N GLN A 54 -6.63 -9.89 5.87
CA GLN A 54 -5.78 -9.46 6.97
C GLN A 54 -6.42 -8.28 7.67
N ILE A 55 -6.34 -8.28 8.99
CA ILE A 55 -6.61 -7.10 9.79
C ILE A 55 -5.27 -6.39 9.99
N ASP A 56 -5.12 -5.23 9.42
CA ASP A 56 -4.01 -4.34 9.71
C ASP A 56 -4.51 -2.98 10.23
N ARG A 57 -3.60 -2.19 10.71
CA ARG A 57 -3.89 -0.83 11.17
C ARG A 57 -3.01 0.15 10.43
N ASN A 58 -3.62 1.07 9.71
CA ASN A 58 -2.90 2.21 9.17
C ASN A 58 -2.50 3.16 10.32
N VAL A 59 -1.22 3.46 10.42
CA VAL A 59 -0.67 4.47 11.32
C VAL A 59 0.29 5.34 10.52
N ASN A 60 -0.08 6.59 10.32
CA ASN A 60 0.79 7.52 9.60
C ASN A 60 1.91 7.98 10.53
N THR A 61 3.16 7.85 10.07
CA THR A 61 4.34 8.27 10.85
C THR A 61 4.37 9.77 11.10
N THR A 62 3.89 10.55 10.12
CA THR A 62 3.71 12.00 10.20
C THR A 62 2.77 12.47 9.09
N ASN A 63 2.07 13.58 9.32
CA ASN A 63 1.35 14.28 8.26
C ASN A 63 2.17 15.43 7.62
N VAL A 64 3.35 15.71 8.15
CA VAL A 64 4.23 16.73 7.57
C VAL A 64 4.81 16.23 6.25
N CYS A 65 4.59 16.96 5.16
CA CYS A 65 5.03 16.54 3.84
C CYS A 65 5.42 17.72 2.95
N ILE A 66 6.58 17.62 2.32
CA ILE A 66 7.08 18.61 1.35
C ILE A 66 6.76 18.24 -0.11
N ALA A 67 6.16 17.08 -0.37
CA ALA A 67 5.86 16.63 -1.74
C ALA A 67 4.72 17.41 -2.41
N ASN A 68 3.84 18.06 -1.62
CA ASN A 68 2.76 18.92 -2.10
C ASN A 68 1.89 18.28 -3.21
N CYS A 69 1.50 17.01 -3.04
CA CYS A 69 0.66 16.32 -4.00
C CYS A 69 -0.73 16.93 -4.06
N LYS A 70 -1.18 17.32 -5.25
CA LYS A 70 -2.44 18.05 -5.47
C LYS A 70 -3.70 17.29 -5.03
N PHE A 71 -3.67 15.96 -5.01
CA PHE A 71 -4.81 15.12 -4.60
C PHE A 71 -4.81 14.79 -3.10
N CYS A 72 -3.70 15.04 -2.38
CA CYS A 72 -3.54 14.63 -0.99
C CYS A 72 -4.10 15.69 -0.04
N ASN A 73 -5.23 15.39 0.60
CA ASN A 73 -5.81 16.27 1.63
C ASN A 73 -5.27 15.98 3.05
N PHE A 74 -4.43 14.98 3.18
CA PHE A 74 -3.88 14.54 4.46
C PHE A 74 -2.68 15.39 4.90
N TYR A 75 -1.82 15.80 3.95
CA TYR A 75 -0.56 16.45 4.29
C TYR A 75 -0.72 17.82 4.92
N ARG A 76 0.25 18.18 5.78
CA ARG A 76 0.46 19.53 6.28
C ARG A 76 1.87 20.00 5.95
N ILE A 77 2.02 21.28 5.66
CA ILE A 77 3.35 21.87 5.48
C ILE A 77 4.08 21.94 6.83
N PRO A 78 5.43 21.94 6.84
CA PRO A 78 6.19 22.15 8.07
C PRO A 78 5.74 23.40 8.82
N GLY A 79 5.57 23.30 10.13
CA GLY A 79 5.11 24.40 11.00
C GLY A 79 3.60 24.68 11.00
N HIS A 80 2.80 23.89 10.27
CA HIS A 80 1.34 24.01 10.36
C HIS A 80 0.82 23.62 11.75
N ALA A 81 -0.23 24.28 12.24
CA ALA A 81 -0.78 24.03 13.58
C ALA A 81 -1.28 22.59 13.81
N GLU A 82 -1.69 21.91 12.74
CA GLU A 82 -2.11 20.50 12.78
C GLU A 82 -0.99 19.51 12.41
N ALA A 83 0.25 20.00 12.26
CA ALA A 83 1.39 19.13 11.97
C ALA A 83 1.68 18.22 13.16
N TYR A 84 1.98 16.94 12.89
CA TYR A 84 2.37 15.98 13.92
C TYR A 84 3.42 14.99 13.44
N ILE A 85 4.14 14.45 14.38
CA ILE A 85 4.93 13.21 14.24
C ILE A 85 4.35 12.24 15.26
N THR A 86 4.05 11.04 14.84
CA THR A 86 3.43 10.03 15.71
C THR A 86 4.44 9.55 16.76
N ASP A 87 4.03 9.64 18.02
CA ASP A 87 4.84 9.22 19.18
C ASP A 87 4.65 7.74 19.50
N MET A 88 5.52 7.20 20.35
CA MET A 88 5.49 5.81 20.76
C MET A 88 4.23 5.43 21.54
N ASP A 89 3.62 6.35 22.29
CA ASP A 89 2.38 6.06 23.01
C ASP A 89 1.22 5.83 22.04
N THR A 90 1.13 6.63 21.01
CA THR A 90 0.17 6.44 19.92
C THR A 90 0.41 5.10 19.20
N TYR A 91 1.65 4.73 18.90
CA TYR A 91 1.95 3.41 18.32
C TYR A 91 1.49 2.28 19.24
N ARG A 92 1.77 2.36 20.54
CA ARG A 92 1.34 1.36 21.53
C ARG A 92 -0.17 1.21 21.56
N GLU A 93 -0.91 2.32 21.56
CA GLU A 93 -2.37 2.31 21.52
C GLU A 93 -2.88 1.59 20.27
N LYS A 94 -2.38 2.00 19.10
CA LYS A 94 -2.81 1.43 17.81
C LYS A 94 -2.46 -0.05 17.68
N ILE A 95 -1.30 -0.47 18.16
CA ILE A 95 -0.91 -1.89 18.19
C ILE A 95 -1.83 -2.70 19.10
N LYS A 96 -2.11 -2.21 20.31
CA LYS A 96 -3.03 -2.88 21.23
C LYS A 96 -4.45 -3.02 20.65
N GLU A 97 -4.95 -1.99 19.97
CA GLU A 97 -6.21 -2.07 19.23
C GLU A 97 -6.17 -3.15 18.14
N THR A 98 -5.08 -3.18 17.36
CA THR A 98 -4.90 -4.16 16.27
C THR A 98 -4.92 -5.58 16.82
N LEU A 99 -4.11 -5.85 17.84
CA LEU A 99 -4.05 -7.17 18.50
C LEU A 99 -5.40 -7.58 19.10
N LYS A 100 -6.15 -6.66 19.71
CA LYS A 100 -7.49 -6.90 20.26
C LYS A 100 -8.47 -7.41 19.18
N TRP A 101 -8.33 -6.97 17.94
CA TRP A 101 -9.16 -7.39 16.83
C TRP A 101 -8.58 -8.59 16.05
N GLY A 102 -7.50 -9.18 16.55
CA GLY A 102 -6.85 -10.34 15.92
C GLY A 102 -5.98 -9.96 14.71
N GLY A 103 -5.66 -8.69 14.57
CA GLY A 103 -4.68 -8.23 13.57
C GLY A 103 -3.25 -8.41 14.08
N ASP A 104 -2.31 -8.45 13.17
CA ASP A 104 -0.89 -8.69 13.45
C ASP A 104 0.05 -7.81 12.64
N GLN A 105 -0.50 -6.77 11.98
CA GLN A 105 0.29 -5.89 11.11
C GLN A 105 -0.09 -4.42 11.28
N LEU A 106 0.93 -3.56 11.20
CA LEU A 106 0.75 -2.12 10.96
C LEU A 106 1.09 -1.81 9.50
N LEU A 107 0.27 -0.96 8.88
CA LEU A 107 0.58 -0.27 7.63
C LEU A 107 1.10 1.12 7.98
N LEU A 108 2.42 1.31 7.84
CA LEU A 108 3.11 2.53 8.20
C LEU A 108 3.45 3.33 6.95
N GLN A 109 2.71 4.38 6.74
CA GLN A 109 2.93 5.37 5.69
C GLN A 109 3.02 6.76 6.31
N GLY A 110 3.42 7.76 5.55
CA GLY A 110 3.48 9.11 6.09
C GLY A 110 3.86 10.16 5.07
N GLY A 111 3.99 11.38 5.55
CA GLY A 111 4.49 12.48 4.76
C GLY A 111 6.00 12.43 4.59
N HIS A 112 6.49 13.07 3.53
CA HIS A 112 7.92 13.30 3.30
C HIS A 112 8.37 14.47 4.20
N HIS A 113 8.65 14.13 5.47
CA HIS A 113 9.11 15.11 6.44
C HIS A 113 10.54 15.57 6.12
N PRO A 114 10.84 16.87 6.13
CA PRO A 114 12.17 17.38 5.72
C PRO A 114 13.31 16.98 6.64
N GLU A 115 13.04 16.53 7.87
CA GLU A 115 14.04 16.26 8.89
C GLU A 115 14.04 14.82 9.41
N LEU A 116 13.03 13.99 9.05
CA LEU A 116 12.98 12.60 9.48
C LEU A 116 13.74 11.72 8.49
N GLY A 117 15.02 11.51 8.79
CA GLY A 117 15.93 10.66 8.01
C GLY A 117 15.91 9.19 8.45
N LEU A 118 16.85 8.42 7.93
CA LEU A 118 16.97 6.97 8.16
C LEU A 118 16.97 6.62 9.66
N LYS A 119 17.76 7.37 10.45
CA LYS A 119 17.87 7.14 11.89
C LYS A 119 16.50 7.15 12.61
N TYR A 120 15.62 8.09 12.27
CA TYR A 120 14.29 8.16 12.86
C TYR A 120 13.49 6.88 12.62
N TYR A 121 13.47 6.39 11.37
CA TYR A 121 12.72 5.19 11.03
C TYR A 121 13.31 3.93 11.66
N VAL A 122 14.64 3.80 11.66
CA VAL A 122 15.34 2.68 12.32
C VAL A 122 15.06 2.65 13.82
N ASP A 123 15.17 3.78 14.50
CA ASP A 123 14.91 3.88 15.94
C ASP A 123 13.45 3.55 16.26
N THR A 124 12.50 4.12 15.49
CA THR A 124 11.06 3.90 15.69
C THR A 124 10.70 2.43 15.47
N PHE A 125 11.13 1.83 14.37
CA PHE A 125 10.81 0.44 14.06
C PHE A 125 11.49 -0.53 15.04
N SER A 126 12.72 -0.23 15.46
CA SER A 126 13.42 -1.01 16.49
C SER A 126 12.69 -0.95 17.82
N ALA A 127 12.22 0.23 18.23
CA ALA A 127 11.46 0.39 19.46
C ALA A 127 10.13 -0.38 19.42
N ILE A 128 9.40 -0.29 18.30
CA ILE A 128 8.16 -1.06 18.11
C ILE A 128 8.45 -2.57 18.19
N LYS A 129 9.48 -3.04 17.48
CA LYS A 129 9.84 -4.47 17.47
C LYS A 129 10.38 -4.98 18.82
N ALA A 130 11.01 -4.13 19.60
CA ALA A 130 11.45 -4.49 20.97
C ALA A 130 10.27 -4.72 21.93
N GLU A 131 9.21 -3.91 21.81
CA GLU A 131 8.01 -4.04 22.66
C GLU A 131 6.99 -5.05 22.12
N PHE A 132 6.89 -5.17 20.79
CA PHE A 132 5.91 -6.00 20.08
C PHE A 132 6.61 -6.85 19.01
N PRO A 133 7.37 -7.89 19.40
CA PRO A 133 8.20 -8.65 18.47
C PRO A 133 7.40 -9.34 17.34
N ASP A 134 6.16 -9.73 17.61
CA ASP A 134 5.31 -10.46 16.67
C ASP A 134 4.54 -9.55 15.70
N ILE A 135 4.43 -8.24 15.98
CA ILE A 135 3.74 -7.31 15.06
C ILE A 135 4.54 -7.15 13.77
N ARG A 136 3.89 -7.32 12.66
CA ARG A 136 4.49 -7.10 11.34
C ARG A 136 4.43 -5.62 10.97
N LEU A 137 5.50 -5.11 10.37
CA LEU A 137 5.57 -3.75 9.87
C LEU A 137 5.57 -3.79 8.34
N HIS A 138 4.47 -3.36 7.75
CA HIS A 138 4.40 -3.02 6.34
C HIS A 138 4.68 -1.52 6.22
N ALA A 139 5.94 -1.18 6.06
CA ALA A 139 6.42 0.18 6.25
C ALA A 139 7.07 0.73 4.99
N LEU A 140 6.81 2.01 4.76
CA LEU A 140 7.39 2.84 3.71
C LEU A 140 7.12 2.34 2.29
N GLY A 141 6.67 3.23 1.43
CA GLY A 141 6.59 2.99 -0.01
C GLY A 141 7.86 3.48 -0.73
N PRO A 142 8.01 3.19 -2.02
CA PRO A 142 9.12 3.68 -2.82
C PRO A 142 9.33 5.20 -2.75
N PRO A 143 8.29 6.06 -2.71
CA PRO A 143 8.47 7.50 -2.57
C PRO A 143 9.11 7.92 -1.25
N GLU A 144 8.74 7.29 -0.13
CA GLU A 144 9.34 7.57 1.18
C GLU A 144 10.81 7.12 1.21
N VAL A 145 11.13 5.93 0.68
CA VAL A 145 12.51 5.45 0.58
C VAL A 145 13.34 6.41 -0.28
N ALA A 146 12.82 6.85 -1.43
CA ALA A 146 13.51 7.81 -2.29
C ALA A 146 13.73 9.17 -1.58
N HIS A 147 12.76 9.61 -0.76
CA HIS A 147 12.89 10.83 0.02
C HIS A 147 14.00 10.70 1.10
N ILE A 148 13.99 9.61 1.86
CA ILE A 148 15.01 9.32 2.88
C ILE A 148 16.41 9.25 2.23
N THR A 149 16.55 8.52 1.13
CA THR A 149 17.80 8.44 0.34
C THR A 149 18.34 9.82 -0.01
N LYS A 150 17.46 10.72 -0.45
CA LYS A 150 17.83 12.10 -0.78
C LYS A 150 18.27 12.89 0.45
N LEU A 151 17.56 12.76 1.58
CA LEU A 151 17.91 13.41 2.84
C LEU A 151 19.30 12.96 3.33
N GLU A 152 19.56 11.67 3.30
CA GLU A 152 20.82 11.08 3.76
C GLU A 152 21.97 11.25 2.76
N LYS A 153 21.70 11.79 1.56
CA LYS A 153 22.67 11.87 0.45
C LYS A 153 23.34 10.51 0.16
N SER A 154 22.54 9.46 0.20
CA SER A 154 22.91 8.06 0.11
C SER A 154 22.34 7.40 -1.15
N THR A 155 22.41 6.09 -1.24
CA THR A 155 21.82 5.29 -2.32
C THR A 155 20.60 4.51 -1.80
N HIS A 156 19.68 4.12 -2.70
CA HIS A 156 18.53 3.28 -2.33
C HIS A 156 18.91 1.90 -1.76
N ARG A 157 20.14 1.48 -1.97
CA ARG A 157 20.66 0.21 -1.44
C ARG A 157 21.13 0.34 0.01
N GLU A 158 21.59 1.53 0.40
CA GLU A 158 22.11 1.82 1.74
C GLU A 158 21.00 2.21 2.71
N VAL A 159 19.89 2.73 2.19
CA VAL A 159 18.64 3.01 2.95
C VAL A 159 17.75 1.78 2.96
#